data_827b59ba5593864b5ce2ea173cb16104
#
_entry.id   827b59ba5593864b5ce2ea173cb16104
#
_cell.length_a   1.000
_cell.length_b   1.000
_cell.length_c   1.000
_cell.angle_alpha   90.00
_cell.angle_beta   90.00
_cell.angle_gamma   90.00
#
_symmetry.space_group_name_H-M   'P 1'
#
loop_
_entity.id
_entity.type
_entity.pdbx_description
1 polymer ?
#
loop_
_entity_poly.entity_id
_entity_poly.type
_entity_poly.pdbx_seq_one_letter_code
_entity_poly.pdbx_strand_id
1 'polypeptide(L)'
;MSVVLDASALLAWLHEEPGAERVAEHFPETVMSCVNWSEVVQKSLAKSVNVEGMREDVMALGLALEPFTAKQAEFAGLLWRDTQTLGMSLGDRACLALAADKSLPVLTTDRAWQKLKTDIVISVIR
;
A
#
# COMPACT_ATOMS: atom_id res chain seq x y z
N MET A 1 -4.52 -12.41 -10.46
CA MET A 1 -4.07 -12.48 -9.05
C MET A 1 -4.04 -11.08 -8.47
N SER A 2 -4.60 -10.92 -7.28
CA SER A 2 -4.61 -9.63 -6.59
C SER A 2 -3.22 -9.23 -6.10
N VAL A 3 -2.99 -7.92 -6.00
CA VAL A 3 -1.79 -7.37 -5.38
C VAL A 3 -2.19 -6.35 -4.33
N VAL A 4 -1.35 -6.20 -3.30
CA VAL A 4 -1.53 -5.17 -2.28
C VAL A 4 -0.76 -3.93 -2.73
N LEU A 5 -1.41 -2.77 -2.66
CA LEU A 5 -0.77 -1.48 -2.92
C LEU A 5 -0.48 -0.80 -1.58
N ASP A 6 0.74 -0.27 -1.41
CA ASP A 6 0.96 0.71 -0.36
C ASP A 6 0.46 2.08 -0.83
N ALA A 7 0.49 3.08 0.06
CA ALA A 7 0.03 4.42 -0.29
C ALA A 7 0.83 4.99 -1.47
N SER A 8 2.14 4.77 -1.49
CA SER A 8 3.01 5.33 -2.53
C SER A 8 2.67 4.80 -3.92
N ALA A 9 2.34 3.52 -4.03
CA ALA A 9 1.98 2.91 -5.31
C ALA A 9 0.67 3.50 -5.85
N LEU A 10 -0.37 3.60 -5.01
CA LEU A 10 -1.63 4.18 -5.44
C LEU A 10 -1.48 5.66 -5.80
N LEU A 11 -0.70 6.41 -5.01
CA LEU A 11 -0.44 7.82 -5.29
C LEU A 11 0.30 8.00 -6.62
N ALA A 12 1.24 7.12 -6.95
CA ALA A 12 1.93 7.16 -8.23
C ALA A 12 0.94 7.06 -9.39
N TRP A 13 -0.04 6.16 -9.27
CA TRP A 13 -1.08 6.02 -10.30
C TRP A 13 -2.02 7.21 -10.34
N LEU A 14 -2.50 7.68 -9.18
CA LEU A 14 -3.44 8.79 -9.10
C LEU A 14 -2.84 10.11 -9.61
N HIS A 15 -1.55 10.34 -9.39
CA HIS A 15 -0.87 11.59 -9.72
C HIS A 15 0.03 11.47 -10.95
N GLU A 16 -0.09 10.38 -11.70
CA GLU A 16 0.68 10.15 -12.94
C GLU A 16 2.20 10.27 -12.73
N GLU A 17 2.67 9.69 -11.62
CA GLU A 17 4.10 9.63 -11.29
C GLU A 17 4.77 8.41 -11.92
N PRO A 18 6.13 8.35 -11.93
CA PRO A 18 6.83 7.17 -12.44
C PRO A 18 6.37 5.88 -11.73
N GLY A 19 6.09 4.84 -12.51
CA GLY A 19 5.55 3.57 -12.03
C GLY A 19 4.04 3.42 -12.19
N ALA A 20 3.33 4.48 -12.56
CA ALA A 20 1.87 4.49 -12.69
C ALA A 20 1.37 3.36 -13.61
N GLU A 21 2.04 3.12 -14.72
CA GLU A 21 1.65 2.09 -15.68
C GLU A 21 1.73 0.69 -15.09
N ARG A 22 2.65 0.45 -14.17
CA ARG A 22 2.77 -0.85 -13.51
C ARG A 22 1.63 -1.10 -12.53
N VAL A 23 1.15 -0.04 -11.87
CA VAL A 23 -0.03 -0.12 -11.02
C VAL A 23 -1.27 -0.36 -11.88
N ALA A 24 -1.40 0.36 -12.98
CA ALA A 24 -2.55 0.25 -13.89
C ALA A 24 -2.75 -1.17 -14.42
N GLU A 25 -1.66 -1.90 -14.68
CA GLU A 25 -1.71 -3.27 -15.16
C GLU A 25 -2.44 -4.22 -14.20
N HIS A 26 -2.45 -3.89 -12.91
CA HIS A 26 -3.05 -4.75 -11.88
C HIS A 26 -4.52 -4.45 -11.60
N PHE A 27 -5.04 -3.32 -12.05
CA PHE A 27 -6.48 -3.10 -11.96
C PHE A 27 -7.20 -4.06 -12.92
N PRO A 28 -8.31 -4.67 -12.51
CA PRO A 28 -9.12 -4.36 -11.32
C PRO A 28 -8.81 -5.21 -10.06
N GLU A 29 -7.67 -5.85 -9.99
CA GLU A 29 -7.36 -6.78 -8.89
C GLU A 29 -6.36 -6.19 -7.90
N THR A 30 -6.74 -5.11 -7.21
CA THR A 30 -5.90 -4.44 -6.22
C THR A 30 -6.56 -4.40 -4.85
N VAL A 31 -5.74 -4.45 -3.81
CA VAL A 31 -6.18 -4.45 -2.41
C VAL A 31 -5.34 -3.44 -1.63
N MET A 32 -5.92 -2.75 -0.69
CA MET A 32 -5.21 -1.79 0.15
C MET A 32 -5.74 -1.82 1.59
N SER A 33 -4.84 -1.73 2.55
CA SER A 33 -5.21 -1.52 3.95
C SER A 33 -5.88 -0.16 4.14
N CYS A 34 -6.90 -0.09 4.98
CA CYS A 34 -7.52 1.19 5.36
C CYS A 34 -6.53 2.16 6.00
N VAL A 35 -5.46 1.67 6.63
CA VAL A 35 -4.37 2.54 7.15
C VAL A 35 -3.70 3.28 5.98
N ASN A 36 -3.36 2.55 4.92
CA ASN A 36 -2.73 3.15 3.75
C ASN A 36 -3.70 4.05 2.98
N TRP A 37 -4.98 3.71 2.98
CA TRP A 37 -6.00 4.58 2.41
C TRP A 37 -6.04 5.94 3.12
N SER A 38 -5.96 5.95 4.46
CA SER A 38 -5.87 7.20 5.23
C SER A 38 -4.67 8.03 4.79
N GLU A 39 -3.51 7.40 4.57
CA GLU A 39 -2.33 8.10 4.05
C GLU A 39 -2.56 8.69 2.66
N VAL A 40 -3.24 7.97 1.78
CA VAL A 40 -3.58 8.46 0.43
C VAL A 40 -4.43 9.71 0.51
N VAL A 41 -5.47 9.70 1.35
CA VAL A 41 -6.35 10.86 1.55
C VAL A 41 -5.55 12.05 2.08
N GLN A 42 -4.76 11.84 3.13
CA GLN A 42 -3.97 12.91 3.76
C GLN A 42 -2.96 13.51 2.78
N LYS A 43 -2.25 12.68 2.03
CA LYS A 43 -1.23 13.17 1.09
C LYS A 43 -1.86 13.86 -0.13
N SER A 44 -3.04 13.42 -0.55
CA SER A 44 -3.79 14.11 -1.61
C SER A 44 -4.24 15.49 -1.16
N LEU A 45 -4.73 15.62 0.08
CA LEU A 45 -5.08 16.92 0.66
C LEU A 45 -3.86 17.84 0.74
N ALA A 46 -2.70 17.30 1.11
CA ALA A 46 -1.46 18.08 1.18
C ALA A 46 -1.05 18.65 -0.18
N LYS A 47 -1.48 18.02 -1.27
CA LYS A 47 -1.26 18.50 -2.64
C LYS A 47 -2.44 19.30 -3.19
N SER A 48 -3.37 19.70 -2.33
CA SER A 48 -4.57 20.45 -2.71
C SER A 48 -5.47 19.71 -3.69
N VAL A 49 -5.46 18.38 -3.65
CA VAL A 49 -6.35 17.54 -4.47
C VAL A 49 -7.70 17.43 -3.77
N ASN A 50 -8.80 17.55 -4.54
CA ASN A 50 -10.13 17.30 -4.03
C ASN A 50 -10.32 15.81 -3.82
N VAL A 51 -10.58 15.39 -2.58
CA VAL A 51 -10.72 13.97 -2.22
C VAL A 51 -12.18 13.51 -2.17
N GLU A 52 -13.13 14.40 -2.41
CA GLU A 52 -14.55 14.05 -2.40
C GLU A 52 -14.86 13.06 -3.53
N GLY A 53 -15.49 11.94 -3.19
CA GLY A 53 -15.83 10.89 -4.16
C GLY A 53 -14.65 10.00 -4.57
N MET A 54 -13.45 10.25 -4.08
CA MET A 54 -12.26 9.50 -4.47
C MET A 54 -12.36 8.03 -4.11
N ARG A 55 -12.91 7.70 -2.93
CA ARG A 55 -13.06 6.30 -2.51
C ARG A 55 -13.96 5.52 -3.48
N GLU A 56 -15.10 6.10 -3.82
CA GLU A 56 -16.05 5.48 -4.73
C GLU A 56 -15.41 5.24 -6.11
N ASP A 57 -14.62 6.20 -6.57
CA ASP A 57 -13.94 6.11 -7.87
C ASP A 57 -12.92 4.99 -7.91
N VAL A 58 -12.04 4.89 -6.91
CA VAL A 58 -11.01 3.84 -6.89
C VAL A 58 -11.62 2.46 -6.65
N MET A 59 -12.68 2.37 -5.86
CA MET A 59 -13.38 1.10 -5.64
C MET A 59 -14.09 0.64 -6.91
N ALA A 60 -14.65 1.56 -7.68
CA ALA A 60 -15.28 1.24 -8.97
C ALA A 60 -14.27 0.70 -9.98
N LEU A 61 -13.00 1.08 -9.86
CA LEU A 61 -11.92 0.58 -10.72
C LEU A 61 -11.37 -0.77 -10.26
N GLY A 62 -11.76 -1.24 -9.08
CA GLY A 62 -11.38 -2.55 -8.57
C GLY A 62 -10.44 -2.57 -7.38
N LEU A 63 -10.25 -1.41 -6.71
CA LEU A 63 -9.51 -1.39 -5.44
C LEU A 63 -10.42 -1.86 -4.31
N ALA A 64 -10.01 -2.92 -3.61
CA ALA A 64 -10.69 -3.38 -2.41
C ALA A 64 -9.98 -2.80 -1.18
N LEU A 65 -10.73 -2.11 -0.32
CA LEU A 65 -10.21 -1.57 0.93
C LEU A 65 -10.50 -2.56 2.06
N GLU A 66 -9.45 -2.97 2.76
CA GLU A 66 -9.52 -3.98 3.81
C GLU A 66 -9.29 -3.37 5.20
N PRO A 67 -10.08 -3.74 6.20
CA PRO A 67 -9.89 -3.22 7.55
C PRO A 67 -8.57 -3.69 8.15
N PHE A 68 -7.98 -2.83 8.99
CA PHE A 68 -6.80 -3.15 9.77
C PHE A 68 -7.24 -3.91 11.03
N THR A 69 -7.14 -5.22 10.99
CA THR A 69 -7.64 -6.10 12.06
C THR A 69 -6.67 -6.16 13.24
N ALA A 70 -7.15 -6.66 14.38
CA ALA A 70 -6.29 -6.88 15.56
C ALA A 70 -5.13 -7.82 15.24
N LYS A 71 -5.38 -8.87 14.47
CA LYS A 71 -4.34 -9.81 14.03
C LYS A 71 -3.28 -9.10 13.18
N GLN A 72 -3.71 -8.27 12.23
CA GLN A 72 -2.79 -7.49 11.41
C GLN A 72 -2.02 -6.46 12.24
N ALA A 73 -2.68 -5.84 13.23
CA ALA A 73 -2.04 -4.88 14.12
C ALA A 73 -0.91 -5.53 14.93
N GLU A 74 -1.15 -6.71 15.46
CA GLU A 74 -0.12 -7.46 16.20
C GLU A 74 1.06 -7.83 15.29
N PHE A 75 0.77 -8.33 14.11
CA PHE A 75 1.80 -8.66 13.12
C PHE A 75 2.62 -7.41 12.74
N ALA A 76 1.96 -6.30 12.47
CA ALA A 76 2.62 -5.04 12.13
C ALA A 76 3.52 -4.56 13.28
N GLY A 77 3.06 -4.73 14.53
CA GLY A 77 3.85 -4.41 15.71
C GLY A 77 5.10 -5.26 15.81
N LEU A 78 4.98 -6.57 15.59
CA LEU A 78 6.11 -7.50 15.63
C LEU A 78 7.12 -7.21 14.52
N LEU A 79 6.69 -6.76 13.36
CA LEU A 79 7.58 -6.37 12.27
C LEU A 79 8.53 -5.23 12.64
N TRP A 80 8.21 -4.45 13.67
CA TRP A 80 9.08 -3.35 14.11
C TRP A 80 10.51 -3.82 14.37
N ARG A 81 10.69 -5.01 14.89
CA ARG A 81 12.02 -5.57 15.17
C ARG A 81 12.90 -5.63 13.92
N ASP A 82 12.29 -5.94 12.77
CA ASP A 82 13.02 -6.16 11.51
C ASP A 82 13.03 -4.93 10.62
N THR A 83 12.20 -3.92 10.93
CA THR A 83 11.98 -2.77 10.04
C THR A 83 12.46 -1.44 10.62
N GLN A 84 12.79 -1.37 11.91
CA GLN A 84 13.16 -0.11 12.54
C GLN A 84 14.38 0.56 11.89
N THR A 85 15.37 -0.23 11.48
CA THR A 85 16.59 0.27 10.84
C THR A 85 16.37 0.70 9.39
N LEU A 86 15.26 0.31 8.79
CA LEU A 86 14.88 0.67 7.42
C LEU A 86 13.98 1.91 7.39
N GLY A 87 13.64 2.48 8.55
CA GLY A 87 12.79 3.66 8.62
C GLY A 87 11.35 3.42 8.22
N MET A 88 10.87 2.16 8.30
CA MET A 88 9.50 1.84 7.92
C MET A 88 8.50 2.35 8.96
N SER A 89 7.48 3.04 8.48
CA SER A 89 6.40 3.60 9.29
C SER A 89 5.38 2.54 9.70
N LEU A 90 4.45 2.92 10.57
CA LEU A 90 3.29 2.08 10.88
C LEU A 90 2.48 1.76 9.62
N GLY A 91 2.31 2.74 8.73
CA GLY A 91 1.62 2.52 7.46
C GLY A 91 2.31 1.47 6.60
N ASP A 92 3.64 1.52 6.50
CA ASP A 92 4.41 0.52 5.78
C ASP A 92 4.20 -0.88 6.36
N ARG A 93 4.26 -0.98 7.69
CA ARG A 93 4.06 -2.25 8.39
C ARG A 93 2.62 -2.76 8.28
N ALA A 94 1.64 -1.87 8.25
CA ALA A 94 0.25 -2.24 8.03
C ALA A 94 0.04 -2.84 6.64
N CYS A 95 0.68 -2.28 5.62
CA CYS A 95 0.67 -2.81 4.26
C CYS A 95 1.24 -4.23 4.22
N LEU A 96 2.40 -4.43 4.84
CA LEU A 96 3.04 -5.75 4.91
C LEU A 96 2.18 -6.76 5.69
N ALA A 97 1.51 -6.30 6.75
CA ALA A 97 0.63 -7.16 7.55
C ALA A 97 -0.57 -7.65 6.73
N LEU A 98 -1.15 -6.78 5.91
CA LEU A 98 -2.23 -7.17 5.01
C LEU A 98 -1.73 -8.19 3.97
N ALA A 99 -0.57 -7.94 3.38
CA ALA A 99 0.02 -8.83 2.40
C ALA A 99 0.28 -10.23 2.98
N ALA A 100 0.84 -10.29 4.20
CA ALA A 100 1.08 -11.56 4.89
C ALA A 100 -0.24 -12.28 5.19
N ASP A 101 -1.24 -11.56 5.67
CA ASP A 101 -2.53 -12.13 6.02
C ASP A 101 -3.26 -12.72 4.80
N LYS A 102 -3.16 -12.07 3.66
CA LYS A 102 -3.80 -12.50 2.41
C LYS A 102 -2.89 -13.36 1.52
N SER A 103 -1.63 -13.52 1.87
CA SER A 103 -0.62 -14.19 1.02
C SER A 103 -0.54 -13.58 -0.37
N LEU A 104 -0.48 -12.27 -0.43
CA LEU A 104 -0.44 -11.51 -1.69
C LEU A 104 0.88 -10.74 -1.84
N PRO A 105 1.33 -10.50 -3.07
CA PRO A 105 2.47 -9.63 -3.31
C PRO A 105 2.11 -8.16 -3.12
N VAL A 106 3.14 -7.33 -2.92
CA VAL A 106 3.02 -5.89 -2.67
C VAL A 106 3.68 -5.10 -3.77
N LEU A 107 3.06 -4.00 -4.19
CA LEU A 107 3.68 -2.97 -5.01
C LEU A 107 3.96 -1.74 -4.15
N THR A 108 5.16 -1.20 -4.26
CA THR A 108 5.59 0.03 -3.56
C THR A 108 6.53 0.83 -4.46
N THR A 109 6.68 2.13 -4.18
CA THR A 109 7.72 2.94 -4.82
C THR A 109 8.98 3.05 -3.96
N ASP A 110 8.95 2.55 -2.73
CA ASP A 110 10.05 2.71 -1.77
C ASP A 110 11.10 1.61 -1.92
N ARG A 111 12.26 1.99 -2.45
CA ARG A 111 13.36 1.07 -2.71
C ARG A 111 13.96 0.46 -1.43
N ALA A 112 13.78 1.10 -0.28
CA ALA A 112 14.30 0.57 0.98
C ALA A 112 13.65 -0.77 1.35
N TRP A 113 12.44 -1.04 0.87
CA TRP A 113 11.75 -2.31 1.14
C TRP A 113 12.47 -3.52 0.54
N GLN A 114 13.32 -3.32 -0.47
CA GLN A 114 14.12 -4.40 -1.03
C GLN A 114 15.13 -4.96 -0.05
N LYS A 115 15.49 -4.20 0.99
CA LYS A 115 16.44 -4.62 2.03
C LYS A 115 15.79 -5.47 3.11
N LEU A 116 14.47 -5.56 3.13
CA LEU A 116 13.74 -6.34 4.13
C LEU A 116 13.86 -7.83 3.81
N LYS A 117 14.28 -8.60 4.81
CA LYS A 117 14.28 -10.06 4.71
C LYS A 117 12.91 -10.58 5.09
N THR A 118 12.18 -11.07 4.09
CA THR A 118 10.79 -11.49 4.27
C THR A 118 10.39 -12.46 3.17
N ASP A 119 9.39 -13.30 3.46
CA ASP A 119 8.76 -14.16 2.47
C ASP A 119 7.72 -13.44 1.63
N ILE A 120 7.36 -12.22 2.01
CA ILE A 120 6.43 -11.39 1.23
C ILE A 120 7.12 -10.98 -0.07
N VAL A 121 6.45 -11.20 -1.20
CA VAL A 121 6.97 -10.77 -2.50
C VAL A 121 6.73 -9.26 -2.63
N ILE A 122 7.81 -8.50 -2.76
CA ILE A 122 7.77 -7.04 -2.87
C ILE A 122 8.31 -6.62 -4.23
N SER A 123 7.51 -5.86 -4.98
CA SER A 123 7.91 -5.28 -6.25
C SER A 123 8.00 -3.76 -6.12
N VAL A 124 9.18 -3.22 -6.35
CA VAL A 124 9.41 -1.78 -6.38
C VAL A 124 9.19 -1.30 -7.81
N ILE A 125 8.26 -0.37 -8.00
CA ILE A 125 7.75 -0.02 -9.33
C ILE A 125 8.47 1.15 -10.01
N ARG A 126 9.46 1.73 -9.34
CA ARG A 126 10.27 2.79 -9.96
C ARG A 126 11.66 2.94 -9.36
#